data_4fff03d9aed84aa387c5feb432e0d31b
#
_entry.id   4fff03d9aed84aa387c5feb432e0d31b
#
_cell.length_a   1.000
_cell.length_b   1.000
_cell.length_c   1.000
_cell.angle_alpha   90.00
_cell.angle_beta   90.00
_cell.angle_gamma   90.00
#
_symmetry.space_group_name_H-M   'P 1'
#
loop_
_entity.id
_entity.type
_entity.pdbx_description
1 polymer ?
#
loop_
_entity_poly.entity_id
_entity_poly.type
_entity_poly.pdbx_seq_one_letter_code
_entity_poly.pdbx_strand_id
1 'polypeptide(L)'
;IVTGERVRGQVQTDVPPVVELDEADIAAYGADSLADLIEQLGPQTGSASGRGSGRPVFLVNGRRVSSFREFRRYPPEAIVKVEVFPEEVALQYGYPADQRVVNFILKDNFASREVELEYGQPTAGGRSSGEAEYSQLTINGGDRLLLGAEFNTSSMLTEAERGIIQTENSVPTVASDPDPAPFRSLASATE
;
A
#
# COMPACT_ATOMS: atom_id res chain seq x y z
N ILE A 1 -30.66 -24.42 17.33
CA ILE A 1 -30.31 -23.60 16.19
C ILE A 1 -29.84 -22.31 16.79
N VAL A 2 -28.50 -22.09 16.83
CA VAL A 2 -27.92 -20.79 17.21
C VAL A 2 -27.99 -19.95 15.95
N THR A 3 -29.01 -19.13 15.82
CA THR A 3 -29.04 -18.04 14.84
C THR A 3 -28.19 -16.91 15.40
N GLY A 4 -26.88 -16.96 15.12
CA GLY A 4 -26.02 -15.81 15.33
C GLY A 4 -26.51 -14.65 14.45
N GLU A 5 -26.72 -13.49 15.06
CA GLU A 5 -27.02 -12.27 14.31
C GLU A 5 -25.85 -12.01 13.35
N ARG A 6 -26.15 -12.05 12.05
CA ARG A 6 -25.11 -11.79 11.03
C ARG A 6 -24.70 -10.32 11.11
N VAL A 7 -23.45 -10.08 11.34
CA VAL A 7 -22.89 -8.72 11.30
C VAL A 7 -22.97 -8.20 9.87
N ARG A 8 -23.40 -6.97 9.69
CA ARG A 8 -23.40 -6.31 8.39
C ARG A 8 -21.99 -6.34 7.77
N GLY A 9 -21.89 -6.75 6.52
CA GLY A 9 -20.60 -6.81 5.83
C GLY A 9 -19.93 -8.18 5.83
N GLN A 10 -20.51 -9.18 6.45
CA GLN A 10 -20.03 -10.58 6.35
C GLN A 10 -20.21 -11.13 4.94
N VAL A 11 -19.31 -12.02 4.56
CA VAL A 11 -19.42 -12.77 3.30
C VAL A 11 -20.63 -13.70 3.35
N GLN A 12 -21.44 -13.69 2.31
CA GLN A 12 -22.58 -14.60 2.17
C GLN A 12 -22.09 -15.93 1.59
N THR A 13 -21.71 -16.86 2.43
CA THR A 13 -21.26 -18.21 2.05
C THR A 13 -21.67 -19.20 3.12
N ASP A 14 -21.83 -20.47 2.72
CA ASP A 14 -22.02 -21.60 3.63
C ASP A 14 -20.68 -22.15 4.14
N VAL A 15 -19.59 -21.69 3.57
CA VAL A 15 -18.23 -22.09 3.95
C VAL A 15 -17.76 -21.22 5.13
N PRO A 16 -17.43 -21.83 6.28
CA PRO A 16 -16.94 -21.05 7.41
C PRO A 16 -15.54 -20.47 7.12
N PRO A 17 -15.21 -19.31 7.70
CA PRO A 17 -13.86 -18.80 7.65
C PRO A 17 -12.89 -19.72 8.37
N VAL A 18 -11.66 -19.82 7.88
CA VAL A 18 -10.56 -20.57 8.51
C VAL A 18 -9.89 -19.78 9.63
N VAL A 19 -9.99 -18.44 9.57
CA VAL A 19 -9.54 -17.53 10.61
C VAL A 19 -10.56 -16.43 10.76
N GLU A 20 -10.90 -16.11 12.00
CA GLU A 20 -11.66 -14.92 12.38
C GLU A 20 -10.88 -14.16 13.43
N LEU A 21 -10.76 -12.86 13.25
CA LEU A 21 -10.14 -11.94 14.20
C LEU A 21 -11.16 -10.88 14.59
N ASP A 22 -11.39 -10.74 15.88
CA ASP A 22 -12.20 -9.66 16.43
C ASP A 22 -11.37 -8.38 16.69
N GLU A 23 -11.99 -7.34 17.24
CA GLU A 23 -11.30 -6.09 17.54
C GLU A 23 -10.14 -6.27 18.53
N ALA A 24 -10.26 -7.18 19.49
CA ALA A 24 -9.22 -7.43 20.48
C ALA A 24 -8.04 -8.19 19.86
N ASP A 25 -8.33 -9.15 19.00
CA ASP A 25 -7.32 -9.89 18.25
C ASP A 25 -6.56 -8.93 17.31
N ILE A 26 -7.28 -8.07 16.59
CA ILE A 26 -6.70 -7.07 15.68
C ILE A 26 -5.77 -6.11 16.45
N ALA A 27 -6.23 -5.62 17.60
CA ALA A 27 -5.44 -4.73 18.44
C ALA A 27 -4.16 -5.40 18.98
N ALA A 28 -4.19 -6.72 19.21
CA ALA A 28 -3.04 -7.47 19.70
C ALA A 28 -1.88 -7.54 18.67
N TYR A 29 -2.17 -7.34 17.38
CA TYR A 29 -1.12 -7.24 16.36
C TYR A 29 -0.31 -5.95 16.46
N GLY A 30 -0.87 -4.89 17.05
CA GLY A 30 -0.18 -3.59 17.18
C GLY A 30 0.18 -2.97 15.83
N ALA A 31 -0.64 -3.21 14.82
CA ALA A 31 -0.47 -2.63 13.49
C ALA A 31 -0.93 -1.16 13.49
N ASP A 32 -0.20 -0.29 12.82
CA ASP A 32 -0.55 1.13 12.72
C ASP A 32 -1.52 1.40 11.54
N SER A 33 -1.55 0.48 10.58
CA SER A 33 -2.41 0.59 9.40
C SER A 33 -2.95 -0.76 8.96
N LEU A 34 -3.97 -0.74 8.10
CA LEU A 34 -4.46 -1.96 7.46
C LEU A 34 -3.39 -2.63 6.59
N ALA A 35 -2.47 -1.86 6.03
CA ALA A 35 -1.34 -2.41 5.28
C ALA A 35 -0.44 -3.27 6.16
N ASP A 36 -0.10 -2.79 7.35
CA ASP A 36 0.75 -3.49 8.31
C ASP A 36 0.05 -4.72 8.88
N LEU A 37 -1.26 -4.60 9.15
CA LEU A 37 -2.08 -5.74 9.57
C LEU A 37 -2.06 -6.85 8.53
N ILE A 38 -2.20 -6.53 7.25
CA ILE A 38 -2.15 -7.51 6.16
C ILE A 38 -0.77 -8.18 6.08
N GLU A 39 0.29 -7.42 6.25
CA GLU A 39 1.65 -7.96 6.23
C GLU A 39 1.85 -8.96 7.38
N GLN A 40 1.40 -8.63 8.57
CA GLN A 40 1.47 -9.52 9.74
C GLN A 40 0.56 -10.76 9.59
N LEU A 41 -0.56 -10.62 8.89
CA LEU A 41 -1.46 -11.72 8.55
C LEU A 41 -0.94 -12.59 7.38
N GLY A 42 0.13 -12.16 6.70
CA GLY A 42 0.68 -12.84 5.53
C GLY A 42 0.79 -14.36 5.65
N PRO A 43 1.31 -14.93 6.76
CA PRO A 43 1.37 -16.38 6.96
C PRO A 43 0.00 -17.07 6.98
N GLN A 44 -1.04 -16.38 7.45
CA GLN A 44 -2.41 -16.92 7.57
C GLN A 44 -3.23 -16.70 6.29
N THR A 45 -2.85 -15.75 5.45
CA THR A 45 -3.55 -15.40 4.22
C THR A 45 -2.96 -16.06 2.97
N GLY A 46 -1.78 -16.69 3.10
CA GLY A 46 -1.15 -17.46 2.03
C GLY A 46 -1.98 -18.69 1.66
N SER A 47 -1.96 -19.10 0.38
CA SER A 47 -2.63 -20.30 -0.08
C SER A 47 -2.06 -21.54 0.61
N ALA A 48 -2.95 -22.39 1.16
CA ALA A 48 -2.56 -23.66 1.78
C ALA A 48 -2.07 -24.70 0.75
N SER A 49 -2.47 -24.51 -0.51
CA SER A 49 -2.20 -25.48 -1.58
C SER A 49 -0.76 -25.47 -2.09
N GLY A 50 0.07 -24.51 -1.66
CA GLY A 50 1.48 -24.39 -2.09
C GLY A 50 1.71 -24.22 -3.61
N ARG A 51 0.64 -24.19 -4.39
CA ARG A 51 0.66 -24.13 -5.85
C ARG A 51 0.40 -22.74 -6.43
N GLY A 52 0.01 -21.78 -5.59
CA GLY A 52 -0.34 -20.44 -6.02
C GLY A 52 0.52 -19.42 -5.28
N SER A 53 1.28 -18.64 -6.02
CA SER A 53 1.77 -17.33 -5.57
C SER A 53 0.63 -16.30 -5.59
N GLY A 54 -0.61 -16.76 -5.56
CA GLY A 54 -1.80 -15.93 -5.63
C GLY A 54 -1.87 -15.02 -4.42
N ARG A 55 -1.85 -13.70 -4.68
CA ARG A 55 -2.16 -12.73 -3.64
C ARG A 55 -3.58 -12.97 -3.16
N PRO A 56 -3.86 -12.84 -1.86
CA PRO A 56 -5.22 -13.00 -1.36
C PRO A 56 -6.17 -11.99 -2.02
N VAL A 57 -7.42 -12.41 -2.18
CA VAL A 57 -8.50 -11.54 -2.64
C VAL A 57 -9.00 -10.74 -1.45
N PHE A 58 -8.91 -9.41 -1.55
CA PHE A 58 -9.39 -8.52 -0.49
C PHE A 58 -10.81 -8.04 -0.76
N LEU A 59 -11.65 -8.18 0.26
CA LEU A 59 -13.01 -7.67 0.30
C LEU A 59 -13.13 -6.63 1.42
N VAL A 60 -14.05 -5.70 1.25
CA VAL A 60 -14.45 -4.77 2.29
C VAL A 60 -15.97 -4.84 2.42
N ASN A 61 -16.44 -5.15 3.62
CA ASN A 61 -17.85 -5.39 3.91
C ASN A 61 -18.50 -6.39 2.93
N GLY A 62 -17.82 -7.52 2.66
CA GLY A 62 -18.29 -8.59 1.79
C GLY A 62 -18.35 -8.24 0.30
N ARG A 63 -17.76 -7.12 -0.12
CA ARG A 63 -17.78 -6.65 -1.50
C ARG A 63 -16.38 -6.50 -2.08
N ARG A 64 -16.27 -6.79 -3.36
CA ARG A 64 -15.03 -6.50 -4.10
C ARG A 64 -14.78 -5.00 -4.12
N VAL A 65 -13.54 -4.61 -3.95
CA VAL A 65 -13.09 -3.23 -4.09
C VAL A 65 -12.31 -3.06 -5.40
N SER A 66 -12.55 -1.98 -6.11
CA SER A 66 -11.89 -1.67 -7.38
C SER A 66 -10.40 -1.37 -7.18
N SER A 67 -10.07 -0.76 -6.05
CA SER A 67 -8.69 -0.48 -5.64
C SER A 67 -8.57 -0.65 -4.13
N PHE A 68 -7.74 -1.61 -3.73
CA PHE A 68 -7.47 -1.81 -2.31
C PHE A 68 -6.47 -0.77 -1.75
N ARG A 69 -5.83 0.00 -2.63
CA ARG A 69 -4.81 1.00 -2.21
C ARG A 69 -5.37 2.04 -1.24
N GLU A 70 -6.60 2.49 -1.45
CA GLU A 70 -7.25 3.48 -0.59
C GLU A 70 -7.50 2.98 0.83
N PHE A 71 -7.75 1.66 0.99
CA PHE A 71 -8.02 1.05 2.29
C PHE A 71 -6.76 0.75 3.11
N ARG A 72 -5.61 0.72 2.45
CA ARG A 72 -4.34 0.38 3.12
C ARG A 72 -3.97 1.34 4.26
N ARG A 73 -4.40 2.58 4.15
CA ARG A 73 -4.16 3.63 5.15
C ARG A 73 -5.23 3.71 6.23
N TYR A 74 -6.23 2.81 6.22
CA TYR A 74 -7.23 2.80 7.28
C TYR A 74 -6.61 2.33 8.58
N PRO A 75 -6.90 3.02 9.70
CA PRO A 75 -6.45 2.55 11.00
C PRO A 75 -7.18 1.25 11.35
N PRO A 76 -6.51 0.28 12.01
CA PRO A 76 -7.10 -0.98 12.42
C PRO A 76 -8.34 -0.83 13.28
N GLU A 77 -8.43 0.25 14.03
CA GLU A 77 -9.58 0.58 14.88
C GLU A 77 -10.88 0.85 14.09
N ALA A 78 -10.77 1.09 12.79
CA ALA A 78 -11.94 1.19 11.90
C ALA A 78 -12.55 -0.17 11.57
N ILE A 79 -11.87 -1.29 11.93
CA ILE A 79 -12.26 -2.65 11.60
C ILE A 79 -12.94 -3.29 12.82
N VAL A 80 -14.09 -3.91 12.59
CA VAL A 80 -14.81 -4.72 13.60
C VAL A 80 -14.29 -6.15 13.61
N LYS A 81 -14.02 -6.68 12.40
CA LYS A 81 -13.68 -8.08 12.23
C LYS A 81 -12.89 -8.32 10.95
N VAL A 82 -11.98 -9.26 10.98
CA VAL A 82 -11.34 -9.81 9.79
C VAL A 82 -11.73 -11.27 9.65
N GLU A 83 -12.15 -11.66 8.47
CA GLU A 83 -12.51 -13.03 8.13
C GLU A 83 -11.60 -13.53 7.00
N VAL A 84 -10.93 -14.64 7.20
CA VAL A 84 -10.12 -15.31 6.17
C VAL A 84 -10.83 -16.57 5.75
N PHE A 85 -11.20 -16.66 4.49
CA PHE A 85 -11.89 -17.81 3.91
C PHE A 85 -10.94 -18.65 3.07
N PRO A 86 -11.24 -19.95 2.94
CA PRO A 86 -10.48 -20.83 2.07
C PRO A 86 -10.68 -20.46 0.59
N GLU A 87 -9.81 -21.02 -0.25
CA GLU A 87 -9.66 -20.68 -1.66
C GLU A 87 -10.93 -20.89 -2.50
N GLU A 88 -11.77 -21.83 -2.11
CA GLU A 88 -13.05 -22.12 -2.80
C GLU A 88 -14.02 -20.93 -2.80
N VAL A 89 -13.95 -20.09 -1.78
CA VAL A 89 -14.79 -18.88 -1.70
C VAL A 89 -14.40 -17.86 -2.76
N ALA A 90 -13.15 -17.86 -3.24
CA ALA A 90 -12.69 -16.94 -4.28
C ALA A 90 -13.50 -17.11 -5.59
N LEU A 91 -13.96 -18.31 -5.89
CA LEU A 91 -14.78 -18.59 -7.08
C LEU A 91 -16.06 -17.75 -7.12
N GLN A 92 -16.69 -17.51 -5.97
CA GLN A 92 -17.91 -16.70 -5.87
C GLN A 92 -17.67 -15.23 -6.30
N TYR A 93 -16.42 -14.79 -6.20
CA TYR A 93 -15.99 -13.46 -6.58
C TYR A 93 -15.31 -13.39 -7.95
N GLY A 94 -15.30 -14.52 -8.70
CA GLY A 94 -14.72 -14.58 -10.04
C GLY A 94 -13.19 -14.69 -10.05
N TYR A 95 -12.60 -15.17 -8.97
CA TYR A 95 -11.16 -15.46 -8.88
C TYR A 95 -10.88 -16.96 -8.90
N PRO A 96 -9.68 -17.39 -9.31
CA PRO A 96 -9.28 -18.79 -9.23
C PRO A 96 -9.29 -19.31 -7.79
N ALA A 97 -9.53 -20.62 -7.62
CA ALA A 97 -9.52 -21.30 -6.32
C ALA A 97 -8.09 -21.61 -5.83
N ASP A 98 -7.16 -20.71 -6.05
CA ASP A 98 -5.77 -20.74 -5.56
C ASP A 98 -5.43 -19.55 -4.66
N GLN A 99 -6.42 -18.68 -4.40
CA GLN A 99 -6.30 -17.48 -3.61
C GLN A 99 -7.27 -17.52 -2.43
N ARG A 100 -6.79 -17.23 -1.23
CA ARG A 100 -7.68 -17.03 -0.08
C ARG A 100 -8.42 -15.70 -0.18
N VAL A 101 -9.58 -15.66 0.44
CA VAL A 101 -10.38 -14.44 0.52
C VAL A 101 -10.25 -13.85 1.91
N VAL A 102 -9.88 -12.59 2.00
CA VAL A 102 -9.78 -11.84 3.25
C VAL A 102 -10.81 -10.73 3.23
N ASN A 103 -11.77 -10.79 4.13
CA ASN A 103 -12.84 -9.81 4.25
C ASN A 103 -12.62 -8.93 5.48
N PHE A 104 -12.54 -7.63 5.27
CA PHE A 104 -12.47 -6.62 6.32
C PHE A 104 -13.85 -6.03 6.55
N ILE A 105 -14.38 -6.22 7.75
CA ILE A 105 -15.66 -5.65 8.15
C ILE A 105 -15.38 -4.36 8.91
N LEU A 106 -15.82 -3.25 8.34
CA LEU A 106 -15.63 -1.91 8.90
C LEU A 106 -16.74 -1.58 9.88
N LYS A 107 -16.44 -0.70 10.83
CA LYS A 107 -17.42 -0.08 11.73
C LYS A 107 -18.44 0.70 10.90
N ASP A 108 -19.70 0.67 11.32
CA ASP A 108 -20.76 1.44 10.67
C ASP A 108 -20.62 2.96 10.91
N ASN A 109 -20.06 3.31 12.07
CA ASN A 109 -19.75 4.70 12.43
C ASN A 109 -18.35 4.76 13.02
N PHE A 110 -17.49 5.52 12.37
CA PHE A 110 -16.12 5.70 12.80
C PHE A 110 -15.58 7.05 12.32
N ALA A 111 -14.79 7.71 13.15
CA ALA A 111 -14.08 8.92 12.77
C ALA A 111 -12.71 8.93 13.42
N SER A 112 -11.68 9.12 12.62
CA SER A 112 -10.31 9.32 13.07
C SER A 112 -9.68 10.52 12.39
N ARG A 113 -8.71 11.11 13.08
CA ARG A 113 -7.82 12.15 12.55
C ARG A 113 -6.43 11.84 13.03
N GLU A 114 -5.50 11.87 12.14
CA GLU A 114 -4.10 11.58 12.40
C GLU A 114 -3.24 12.69 11.83
N VAL A 115 -2.21 13.07 12.57
CA VAL A 115 -1.20 14.02 12.14
C VAL A 115 0.14 13.38 12.43
N GLU A 116 0.92 13.15 11.41
CA GLU A 116 2.27 12.64 11.53
C GLU A 116 3.27 13.73 11.13
N LEU A 117 4.29 13.91 11.95
CA LEU A 117 5.36 14.87 11.70
C LEU A 117 6.69 14.13 11.82
N GLU A 118 7.42 14.10 10.73
CA GLU A 118 8.74 13.50 10.69
C GLU A 118 9.79 14.57 10.36
N TYR A 119 10.90 14.55 11.09
CA TYR A 119 12.06 15.38 10.81
C TYR A 119 13.32 14.55 10.83
N GLY A 120 14.02 14.53 9.72
CA GLY A 120 15.27 13.82 9.53
C GLY A 120 16.45 14.78 9.34
N GLN A 121 17.50 14.63 10.15
CA GLN A 121 18.76 15.31 9.97
C GLN A 121 19.93 14.33 10.21
N PRO A 122 20.81 14.11 9.21
CA PRO A 122 22.01 13.30 9.41
C PRO A 122 22.93 13.94 10.46
N THR A 123 23.50 13.10 11.34
CA THR A 123 24.41 13.55 12.40
C THR A 123 25.73 14.14 11.85
N ALA A 124 26.11 13.77 10.63
CA ALA A 124 27.29 14.29 9.94
C ALA A 124 27.04 15.60 9.18
N GLY A 125 25.86 16.21 9.34
CA GLY A 125 25.44 17.37 8.56
C GLY A 125 24.95 16.98 7.15
N GLY A 126 24.57 17.96 6.36
CA GLY A 126 24.08 17.78 5.01
C GLY A 126 22.56 17.99 4.89
N ARG A 127 21.89 17.14 4.11
CA ARG A 127 20.46 17.30 3.80
C ARG A 127 19.57 17.06 5.00
N SER A 128 18.76 18.03 5.36
CA SER A 128 17.62 17.84 6.25
C SER A 128 16.34 17.54 5.46
N SER A 129 15.45 16.75 6.02
CA SER A 129 14.12 16.47 5.47
C SER A 129 13.06 16.69 6.55
N GLY A 130 11.92 17.18 6.14
CA GLY A 130 10.72 17.29 6.98
C GLY A 130 9.52 16.77 6.21
N GLU A 131 8.70 15.99 6.88
CA GLU A 131 7.44 15.47 6.37
C GLU A 131 6.33 15.79 7.34
N ALA A 132 5.21 16.21 6.81
CA ALA A 132 3.99 16.42 7.56
C ALA A 132 2.85 15.76 6.81
N GLU A 133 2.23 14.77 7.43
CA GLU A 133 1.06 14.07 6.90
C GLU A 133 -0.15 14.35 7.78
N TYR A 134 -1.28 14.60 7.14
CA TYR A 134 -2.58 14.68 7.77
C TYR A 134 -3.51 13.69 7.11
N SER A 135 -4.18 12.88 7.90
CA SER A 135 -5.23 11.98 7.44
C SER A 135 -6.50 12.14 8.27
N GLN A 136 -7.64 12.04 7.62
CA GLN A 136 -8.95 12.00 8.27
C GLN A 136 -9.80 10.96 7.60
N LEU A 137 -10.28 9.98 8.37
CA LEU A 137 -11.24 8.99 7.94
C LEU A 137 -12.57 9.20 8.68
N THR A 138 -13.66 9.26 7.92
CA THR A 138 -15.02 9.27 8.47
C THR A 138 -15.84 8.21 7.78
N ILE A 139 -16.48 7.34 8.56
CA ILE A 139 -17.41 6.30 8.11
C ILE A 139 -18.76 6.59 8.74
N ASN A 140 -19.81 6.61 7.95
CA ASN A 140 -21.18 6.84 8.43
C ASN A 140 -22.17 6.00 7.60
N GLY A 141 -22.67 4.92 8.19
CA GLY A 141 -23.74 4.07 7.63
C GLY A 141 -23.44 3.42 6.28
N GLY A 142 -22.19 3.38 5.84
CA GLY A 142 -21.75 2.85 4.54
C GLY A 142 -21.11 3.90 3.63
N ASP A 143 -21.32 5.18 3.91
CA ASP A 143 -20.58 6.27 3.27
C ASP A 143 -19.20 6.42 3.93
N ARG A 144 -18.20 6.72 3.11
CA ARG A 144 -16.82 6.84 3.56
C ARG A 144 -16.18 8.07 2.95
N LEU A 145 -15.56 8.87 3.78
CA LEU A 145 -14.76 10.01 3.37
C LEU A 145 -13.35 9.84 3.93
N LEU A 146 -12.39 9.74 3.04
CA LEU A 146 -10.97 9.78 3.37
C LEU A 146 -10.38 11.05 2.79
N LEU A 147 -9.83 11.90 3.66
CA LEU A 147 -9.06 13.07 3.29
C LEU A 147 -7.61 12.85 3.71
N GLY A 148 -6.69 13.17 2.83
CA GLY A 148 -5.26 13.11 3.11
C GLY A 148 -4.55 14.31 2.52
N ALA A 149 -3.59 14.86 3.26
CA ALA A 149 -2.68 15.89 2.80
C ALA A 149 -1.27 15.53 3.25
N GLU A 150 -0.32 15.62 2.34
CA GLU A 150 1.08 15.30 2.58
C GLU A 150 1.92 16.49 2.12
N PHE A 151 2.83 16.90 2.96
CA PHE A 151 3.77 17.97 2.69
C PHE A 151 5.19 17.50 2.98
N ASN A 152 6.01 17.45 1.94
CA ASN A 152 7.42 17.05 2.02
C ASN A 152 8.32 18.23 1.72
N THR A 153 9.30 18.45 2.55
CA THR A 153 10.36 19.43 2.32
C THR A 153 11.73 18.83 2.51
N SER A 154 12.69 19.26 1.74
CA SER A 154 14.07 18.81 1.92
C SER A 154 15.05 19.89 1.52
N SER A 155 16.11 20.07 2.31
CA SER A 155 17.19 20.97 1.94
C SER A 155 18.03 20.40 0.79
N MET A 156 18.67 21.27 0.06
CA MET A 156 19.64 20.89 -0.97
C MET A 156 20.89 20.32 -0.29
N LEU A 157 21.44 19.26 -0.83
CA LEU A 157 22.74 18.74 -0.45
C LEU A 157 23.77 19.16 -1.50
N THR A 158 24.73 19.97 -1.10
CA THR A 158 25.80 20.43 -1.98
C THR A 158 26.92 19.41 -2.10
N GLU A 159 27.69 19.45 -3.19
CA GLU A 159 28.86 18.57 -3.38
C GLU A 159 29.93 18.82 -2.32
N ALA A 160 30.05 20.06 -1.86
CA ALA A 160 30.97 20.41 -0.78
C ALA A 160 30.61 19.70 0.54
N GLU A 161 29.33 19.57 0.85
CA GLU A 161 28.85 18.86 2.04
C GLU A 161 29.03 17.33 1.93
N ARG A 162 29.14 16.82 0.70
CA ARG A 162 29.51 15.43 0.44
C ARG A 162 30.99 15.14 0.51
N GLY A 163 31.82 16.16 0.71
CA GLY A 163 33.27 16.03 0.64
C GLY A 163 33.79 15.67 -0.77
N ILE A 164 33.02 15.92 -1.80
CA ILE A 164 33.43 15.69 -3.18
C ILE A 164 34.32 16.87 -3.56
N ILE A 165 35.63 16.61 -3.62
CA ILE A 165 36.60 17.58 -4.12
C ILE A 165 36.62 17.44 -5.64
N GLN A 166 36.06 18.45 -6.33
CA GLN A 166 36.24 18.55 -7.78
C GLN A 166 37.69 18.95 -8.05
N THR A 167 38.50 18.04 -8.55
CA THR A 167 39.80 18.37 -9.14
C THR A 167 39.55 18.99 -10.52
N GLU A 168 40.34 20.00 -10.88
CA GLU A 168 40.22 20.70 -12.18
C GLU A 168 40.27 19.77 -13.41
N ASN A 169 40.72 18.53 -13.22
CA ASN A 169 40.73 17.50 -14.26
C ASN A 169 39.42 16.67 -14.34
N SER A 170 38.40 16.95 -13.56
CA SER A 170 37.08 16.31 -13.65
C SER A 170 36.11 17.02 -14.60
N VAL A 171 36.58 17.98 -15.39
CA VAL A 171 35.85 18.37 -16.58
C VAL A 171 35.70 17.10 -17.42
N PRO A 172 34.46 16.61 -17.67
CA PRO A 172 34.31 15.50 -18.56
C PRO A 172 34.94 15.94 -19.88
N THR A 173 36.11 15.36 -20.16
CA THR A 173 36.66 15.47 -21.51
C THR A 173 35.58 14.79 -22.33
N VAL A 174 34.77 15.60 -23.03
CA VAL A 174 34.01 15.09 -24.14
C VAL A 174 35.10 14.47 -24.97
N ALA A 175 35.19 13.13 -24.92
CA ALA A 175 36.06 12.42 -25.82
C ALA A 175 35.67 12.95 -27.20
N SER A 176 36.52 13.83 -27.74
CA SER A 176 36.34 14.27 -29.11
C SER A 176 36.36 12.99 -29.90
N ASP A 177 35.17 12.57 -30.33
CA ASP A 177 35.04 11.47 -31.27
C ASP A 177 36.01 11.81 -32.44
N PRO A 178 37.09 11.07 -32.58
CA PRO A 178 38.12 11.45 -33.58
C PRO A 178 37.61 11.32 -35.01
N ASP A 179 36.38 10.86 -35.19
CA ASP A 179 35.79 10.70 -36.50
C ASP A 179 34.29 11.03 -36.44
N PRO A 180 33.91 12.34 -36.55
CA PRO A 180 32.53 12.65 -36.88
C PRO A 180 32.25 12.12 -38.26
N ALA A 181 31.57 10.95 -38.34
CA ALA A 181 31.08 10.44 -39.61
C ALA A 181 30.40 11.58 -40.35
N PRO A 182 30.81 11.85 -41.62
CA PRO A 182 30.26 12.99 -42.34
C PRO A 182 28.77 12.80 -42.46
N PHE A 183 28.01 13.80 -42.00
CA PHE A 183 26.58 13.89 -42.24
C PHE A 183 26.39 13.75 -43.75
N ARG A 184 25.95 12.58 -44.20
CA ARG A 184 25.44 12.40 -45.55
C ARG A 184 24.17 13.23 -45.63
N SER A 185 24.30 14.38 -46.22
CA SER A 185 23.15 15.16 -46.68
C SER A 185 22.36 14.27 -47.67
N LEU A 186 21.18 13.89 -47.28
CA LEU A 186 20.14 13.38 -48.15
C LEU A 186 19.56 14.57 -48.92
N ALA A 187 20.37 15.16 -49.80
CA ALA A 187 19.90 16.12 -50.75
C ALA A 187 20.13 15.52 -52.14
N SER A 188 19.05 15.47 -52.89
CA SER A 188 18.91 15.15 -54.33
C SER A 188 18.86 13.66 -54.71
N ALA A 189 17.62 13.19 -54.84
CA ALA A 189 17.21 12.37 -55.98
C ALA A 189 16.00 13.05 -56.62
N THR A 190 16.29 13.97 -57.53
CA THR A 190 15.39 14.36 -58.61
C THR A 190 15.93 13.70 -59.84
N GLU A 191 15.21 12.72 -60.36
CA GLU A 191 14.88 12.39 -61.73
C GLU A 191 14.17 11.03 -61.80
#